data_752a2667e6774e2407aeab7e260916b8
#
_entry.id   752a2667e6774e2407aeab7e260916b8
#
_cell.length_a   1.000
_cell.length_b   1.000
_cell.length_c   1.000
_cell.angle_alpha   90.00
_cell.angle_beta   90.00
_cell.angle_gamma   90.00
#
_symmetry.space_group_name_H-M   'P 1'
#
loop_
_entity.id
_entity.type
_entity.pdbx_description
1 polymer ?
#
loop_
_entity_poly.entity_id
_entity_poly.type
_entity_poly.pdbx_seq_one_letter_code
_entity_poly.pdbx_strand_id
1 'polypeptide(L)'
;MAYSQIRLRILPSVRCLFDKLVQVKVEGLTPHRQVKLRSKLVDDRGMVFKATALYKADETGQVDVCHAPSLGGSYTGVEPMGLFWSMAPETPHIKLLKKNVLSPIMVKLEALSGETGEVLASETNERGYMAEGMKRVPVREGKIRGVLFVPPGKGPFPGIVDLYTFGERLTEPRASLLANKGFVVLALAYMGYEDLPKNPKKLDLEYFEEAVTYLRNHPKVKGPGIGIISISHSGGVALFMSSVLSGILATVCINFCSANTVIPFHYGDTVLTPLPPVIKNIKTTDAGPLDVRDVLSDPSLEKNRASVFPIERASCQFLFAVAEDDYNWNSVFFAKHAAATLRNHGKEHFQVVTYPKAGHFLEVPYMPHCPSGFHPAVGSEVMFGGEPKAHAEAQVDLWERVQEFFKSHLDNKGT
;
A
#
# COMPACT_ATOMS: atom_id res chain seq x y z
N MET A 1 13.20 13.12 -48.02
CA MET A 1 12.98 13.41 -46.58
C MET A 1 13.50 12.21 -45.80
N ALA A 2 14.48 12.39 -44.94
CA ALA A 2 14.96 11.31 -44.08
C ALA A 2 13.80 10.96 -43.10
N TYR A 3 13.30 9.75 -43.18
CA TYR A 3 12.34 9.28 -42.19
C TYR A 3 13.04 9.29 -40.81
N SER A 4 12.61 10.17 -39.91
CA SER A 4 13.11 10.16 -38.54
C SER A 4 12.74 8.82 -37.94
N GLN A 5 13.70 8.14 -37.33
CA GLN A 5 13.47 6.87 -36.64
C GLN A 5 12.46 7.11 -35.50
N ILE A 6 11.39 6.32 -35.43
CA ILE A 6 10.42 6.39 -34.33
C ILE A 6 11.13 5.97 -33.05
N ARG A 7 10.97 6.77 -32.00
CA ARG A 7 11.62 6.53 -30.69
C ARG A 7 10.58 6.65 -29.57
N LEU A 8 10.68 5.74 -28.63
CA LEU A 8 9.98 5.84 -27.35
C LEU A 8 11.02 6.24 -26.29
N ARG A 9 10.70 7.26 -25.49
CA ARG A 9 11.59 7.81 -24.47
C ARG A 9 10.89 7.85 -23.11
N ILE A 10 11.66 7.58 -22.06
CA ILE A 10 11.22 7.68 -20.67
C ILE A 10 12.09 8.73 -19.98
N LEU A 11 11.48 9.78 -19.47
CA LEU A 11 12.16 10.93 -18.89
C LEU A 11 11.83 11.05 -17.39
N PRO A 12 12.74 11.57 -16.54
CA PRO A 12 14.11 12.01 -16.88
C PRO A 12 15.08 10.85 -17.10
N SER A 13 14.75 9.63 -16.70
CA SER A 13 15.58 8.43 -16.80
C SER A 13 14.74 7.18 -16.92
N VAL A 14 15.28 6.16 -17.59
CA VAL A 14 14.70 4.81 -17.65
C VAL A 14 14.73 4.11 -16.28
N ARG A 15 15.57 4.58 -15.35
CA ARG A 15 15.67 4.06 -13.98
C ARG A 15 15.10 5.06 -12.99
N CYS A 16 14.19 4.60 -12.13
CA CYS A 16 13.60 5.42 -11.07
C CYS A 16 13.15 4.54 -9.91
N LEU A 17 12.79 5.16 -8.77
CA LEU A 17 12.07 4.45 -7.73
C LEU A 17 10.63 4.18 -8.16
N PHE A 18 10.03 3.12 -7.63
CA PHE A 18 8.70 2.66 -8.02
C PHE A 18 7.61 3.74 -7.82
N ASP A 19 7.72 4.54 -6.77
CA ASP A 19 6.79 5.61 -6.42
C ASP A 19 7.03 6.94 -7.18
N LYS A 20 7.87 6.93 -8.23
CA LYS A 20 8.19 8.15 -9.00
C LYS A 20 7.39 8.24 -10.29
N LEU A 21 6.92 9.45 -10.57
CA LEU A 21 6.36 9.81 -11.86
C LEU A 21 7.45 9.78 -12.93
N VAL A 22 7.12 9.28 -14.11
CA VAL A 22 7.96 9.36 -15.32
C VAL A 22 7.13 9.94 -16.47
N GLN A 23 7.81 10.64 -17.38
CA GLN A 23 7.21 11.13 -18.61
C GLN A 23 7.53 10.15 -19.76
N VAL A 24 6.48 9.66 -20.42
CA VAL A 24 6.62 8.79 -21.60
C VAL A 24 6.34 9.61 -22.86
N LYS A 25 7.28 9.59 -23.81
CA LYS A 25 7.18 10.26 -25.09
C LYS A 25 7.42 9.32 -26.25
N VAL A 26 6.66 9.50 -27.34
CA VAL A 26 6.92 8.88 -28.64
C VAL A 26 7.19 9.99 -29.66
N GLU A 27 8.29 9.89 -30.37
CA GLU A 27 8.76 10.88 -31.31
C GLU A 27 8.97 10.24 -32.71
N GLY A 28 8.92 11.06 -33.78
CA GLY A 28 9.20 10.60 -35.14
C GLY A 28 8.01 9.92 -35.84
N LEU A 29 6.81 10.05 -35.28
CA LEU A 29 5.57 9.60 -35.93
C LEU A 29 5.19 10.55 -37.10
N THR A 30 4.39 10.05 -38.01
CA THR A 30 3.69 10.93 -38.93
C THR A 30 2.69 11.80 -38.18
N PRO A 31 2.58 13.11 -38.44
CA PRO A 31 1.56 13.96 -37.83
C PRO A 31 0.17 13.35 -37.90
N HIS A 32 -0.55 13.45 -36.77
CA HIS A 32 -1.92 12.94 -36.60
C HIS A 32 -2.09 11.42 -36.70
N ARG A 33 -1.00 10.65 -36.82
CA ARG A 33 -1.04 9.19 -36.84
C ARG A 33 -1.55 8.66 -35.49
N GLN A 34 -2.39 7.66 -35.55
CA GLN A 34 -2.77 6.91 -34.34
C GLN A 34 -1.67 5.91 -33.97
N VAL A 35 -1.37 5.86 -32.67
CA VAL A 35 -0.40 4.94 -32.08
C VAL A 35 -1.00 4.33 -30.83
N LYS A 36 -0.84 3.02 -30.66
CA LYS A 36 -1.23 2.31 -29.45
C LYS A 36 -0.01 2.13 -28.56
N LEU A 37 -0.08 2.64 -27.35
CA LEU A 37 0.93 2.35 -26.33
C LEU A 37 0.51 1.12 -25.54
N ARG A 38 1.47 0.27 -25.23
CA ARG A 38 1.29 -0.91 -24.39
C ARG A 38 2.37 -0.94 -23.32
N SER A 39 1.97 -1.18 -22.08
CA SER A 39 2.86 -1.51 -20.99
C SER A 39 2.70 -2.97 -20.61
N LYS A 40 3.80 -3.60 -20.19
CA LYS A 40 3.83 -4.97 -19.73
C LYS A 40 4.88 -5.12 -18.62
N LEU A 41 4.52 -5.82 -17.56
CA LEU A 41 5.46 -6.30 -16.55
C LEU A 41 5.17 -7.76 -16.18
N VAL A 42 6.15 -8.40 -15.58
CA VAL A 42 6.01 -9.74 -14.99
C VAL A 42 6.38 -9.61 -13.52
N ASP A 43 5.51 -10.08 -12.64
CA ASP A 43 5.74 -10.02 -11.19
C ASP A 43 6.68 -11.16 -10.72
N ASP A 44 7.05 -11.14 -9.45
CA ASP A 44 7.99 -12.14 -8.87
C ASP A 44 7.40 -13.56 -8.77
N ARG A 45 6.15 -13.79 -9.22
CA ARG A 45 5.53 -15.12 -9.41
C ARG A 45 5.51 -15.56 -10.89
N GLY A 46 5.87 -14.68 -11.82
CA GLY A 46 5.70 -14.91 -13.25
C GLY A 46 4.34 -14.45 -13.80
N MET A 47 3.50 -13.76 -13.01
CA MET A 47 2.22 -13.26 -13.48
C MET A 47 2.42 -12.01 -14.35
N VAL A 48 1.79 -12.01 -15.51
CA VAL A 48 1.86 -10.92 -16.47
C VAL A 48 0.77 -9.89 -16.19
N PHE A 49 1.18 -8.62 -16.11
CA PHE A 49 0.29 -7.47 -16.04
C PHE A 49 0.45 -6.60 -17.27
N LYS A 50 -0.65 -6.09 -17.82
CA LYS A 50 -0.66 -5.28 -19.04
C LYS A 50 -1.63 -4.11 -18.94
N ALA A 51 -1.29 -3.01 -19.63
CA ALA A 51 -2.21 -1.95 -19.95
C ALA A 51 -2.00 -1.51 -21.42
N THR A 52 -3.02 -0.88 -22.00
CA THR A 52 -2.95 -0.30 -23.34
C THR A 52 -3.65 1.04 -23.37
N ALA A 53 -3.17 1.95 -24.20
CA ALA A 53 -3.80 3.24 -24.42
C ALA A 53 -3.64 3.66 -25.90
N LEU A 54 -4.66 4.30 -26.45
CA LEU A 54 -4.66 4.78 -27.84
C LEU A 54 -4.41 6.29 -27.82
N TYR A 55 -3.46 6.73 -28.61
CA TYR A 55 -3.10 8.14 -28.77
C TYR A 55 -3.11 8.57 -30.22
N LYS A 56 -3.19 9.88 -30.43
CA LYS A 56 -2.99 10.52 -31.74
C LYS A 56 -1.77 11.45 -31.63
N ALA A 57 -0.83 11.31 -32.54
CA ALA A 57 0.32 12.20 -32.63
C ALA A 57 -0.13 13.65 -32.92
N ASP A 58 0.59 14.60 -32.39
CA ASP A 58 0.41 16.01 -32.63
C ASP A 58 0.89 16.42 -34.04
N GLU A 59 0.86 17.72 -34.33
CA GLU A 59 1.31 18.29 -35.61
C GLU A 59 2.82 18.08 -35.88
N THR A 60 3.60 17.85 -34.86
CA THR A 60 5.05 17.58 -34.91
C THR A 60 5.39 16.10 -35.00
N GLY A 61 4.39 15.21 -34.98
CA GLY A 61 4.58 13.76 -34.97
C GLY A 61 5.01 13.22 -33.62
N GLN A 62 4.57 13.83 -32.51
CA GLN A 62 4.89 13.41 -31.15
C GLN A 62 3.63 13.01 -30.34
N VAL A 63 3.82 12.14 -29.39
CA VAL A 63 2.88 11.87 -28.30
C VAL A 63 3.61 12.06 -26.98
N ASP A 64 3.16 13.03 -26.19
CA ASP A 64 3.61 13.22 -24.81
C ASP A 64 2.48 12.79 -23.88
N VAL A 65 2.64 11.64 -23.21
CA VAL A 65 1.60 11.05 -22.35
C VAL A 65 1.24 11.96 -21.17
N CYS A 66 2.13 12.86 -20.75
CA CYS A 66 1.84 13.83 -19.70
C CYS A 66 0.82 14.90 -20.11
N HIS A 67 0.64 15.13 -21.41
CA HIS A 67 -0.19 16.22 -21.91
C HIS A 67 -1.24 15.74 -22.94
N ALA A 68 -0.97 14.65 -23.66
CA ALA A 68 -1.87 14.09 -24.66
C ALA A 68 -2.95 13.23 -23.97
N PRO A 69 -4.23 13.39 -24.32
CA PRO A 69 -5.28 12.52 -23.82
C PRO A 69 -5.22 11.14 -24.49
N SER A 70 -5.36 10.08 -23.71
CA SER A 70 -5.69 8.77 -24.25
C SER A 70 -7.10 8.78 -24.80
N LEU A 71 -7.27 8.26 -26.00
CA LEU A 71 -8.55 8.15 -26.71
C LEU A 71 -9.31 6.87 -26.34
N GLY A 72 -8.67 5.93 -25.63
CA GLY A 72 -9.25 4.66 -25.23
C GLY A 72 -8.18 3.63 -24.82
N GLY A 73 -8.65 2.45 -24.42
CA GLY A 73 -7.82 1.37 -23.89
C GLY A 73 -8.10 1.14 -22.42
N SER A 74 -7.06 0.96 -21.62
CA SER A 74 -7.19 0.74 -20.16
C SER A 74 -7.64 1.99 -19.40
N TYR A 75 -7.52 3.15 -20.00
CA TYR A 75 -7.95 4.44 -19.46
C TYR A 75 -8.19 5.46 -20.58
N THR A 76 -8.81 6.60 -20.25
CA THR A 76 -9.07 7.74 -21.15
C THR A 76 -8.63 9.04 -20.50
N GLY A 77 -8.43 10.09 -21.31
CA GLY A 77 -8.01 11.41 -20.84
C GLY A 77 -6.51 11.53 -20.58
N VAL A 78 -6.12 12.63 -19.94
CA VAL A 78 -4.70 12.92 -19.66
C VAL A 78 -4.31 12.24 -18.36
N GLU A 79 -3.54 11.17 -18.46
CA GLU A 79 -3.11 10.34 -17.33
C GLU A 79 -1.61 10.01 -17.47
N PRO A 80 -0.71 10.83 -16.90
CA PRO A 80 0.74 10.64 -17.03
C PRO A 80 1.24 9.26 -16.67
N MET A 81 0.65 8.65 -15.61
CA MET A 81 1.00 7.31 -15.15
C MET A 81 -0.06 6.25 -15.47
N GLY A 82 -0.97 6.55 -16.37
CA GLY A 82 -2.07 5.65 -16.77
C GLY A 82 -1.59 4.27 -17.23
N LEU A 83 -0.51 4.22 -18.00
CA LEU A 83 0.12 2.96 -18.44
C LEU A 83 0.69 2.11 -17.31
N PHE A 84 0.82 2.65 -16.09
CA PHE A 84 1.34 1.93 -14.92
C PHE A 84 0.20 1.49 -13.99
N TRP A 85 -0.58 2.42 -13.47
CA TRP A 85 -1.64 2.11 -12.51
C TRP A 85 -2.83 1.36 -13.12
N SER A 86 -3.05 1.47 -14.43
CA SER A 86 -4.16 0.78 -15.10
C SER A 86 -3.82 -0.65 -15.56
N MET A 87 -2.60 -1.13 -15.28
CA MET A 87 -2.27 -2.52 -15.61
C MET A 87 -3.20 -3.49 -14.88
N ALA A 88 -3.65 -4.49 -15.61
CA ALA A 88 -4.42 -5.60 -15.06
C ALA A 88 -3.69 -6.93 -15.29
N PRO A 89 -3.82 -7.90 -14.38
CA PRO A 89 -3.24 -9.22 -14.56
C PRO A 89 -3.96 -9.99 -15.68
N GLU A 90 -3.23 -10.84 -16.40
CA GLU A 90 -3.84 -11.72 -17.40
C GLU A 90 -4.77 -12.77 -16.77
N THR A 91 -4.46 -13.21 -15.55
CA THR A 91 -5.35 -14.03 -14.74
C THR A 91 -6.06 -13.14 -13.75
N PRO A 92 -7.41 -13.11 -13.69
CA PRO A 92 -8.14 -12.25 -12.78
C PRO A 92 -7.87 -12.60 -11.31
N HIS A 93 -8.27 -11.70 -10.40
CA HIS A 93 -8.18 -11.87 -8.95
C HIS A 93 -6.76 -12.03 -8.39
N ILE A 94 -5.79 -11.43 -9.07
CA ILE A 94 -4.37 -11.48 -8.71
C ILE A 94 -3.86 -10.08 -8.37
N LYS A 95 -3.36 -9.91 -7.14
CA LYS A 95 -2.62 -8.70 -6.73
C LYS A 95 -1.16 -8.81 -7.19
N LEU A 96 -0.58 -7.70 -7.67
CA LEU A 96 0.84 -7.66 -8.03
C LEU A 96 1.71 -8.00 -6.82
N LEU A 97 2.64 -8.93 -7.00
CA LEU A 97 3.55 -9.39 -5.95
C LEU A 97 5.00 -8.98 -6.22
N LYS A 98 5.60 -8.29 -5.27
CA LYS A 98 7.03 -8.00 -5.22
C LYS A 98 7.63 -8.59 -3.96
N LYS A 99 8.45 -9.64 -4.11
CA LYS A 99 9.14 -10.33 -3.00
C LYS A 99 10.55 -9.79 -2.78
N ASN A 100 11.26 -9.52 -3.87
CA ASN A 100 12.67 -9.14 -3.82
C ASN A 100 12.84 -7.65 -4.18
N VAL A 101 12.94 -6.79 -3.17
CA VAL A 101 13.15 -5.34 -3.36
C VAL A 101 14.56 -4.96 -3.81
N LEU A 102 15.52 -5.91 -3.82
CA LEU A 102 16.87 -5.70 -4.33
C LEU A 102 16.93 -5.69 -5.85
N SER A 103 15.90 -6.21 -6.53
CA SER A 103 15.75 -6.14 -7.98
C SER A 103 14.60 -5.22 -8.37
N PRO A 104 14.72 -4.42 -9.45
CA PRO A 104 13.63 -3.59 -9.93
C PRO A 104 12.48 -4.41 -10.53
N ILE A 105 11.30 -3.82 -10.64
CA ILE A 105 10.29 -4.28 -11.58
C ILE A 105 10.63 -3.68 -12.95
N MET A 106 10.64 -4.53 -13.97
CA MET A 106 10.89 -4.15 -15.36
C MET A 106 9.57 -3.92 -16.08
N VAL A 107 9.26 -2.67 -16.41
CA VAL A 107 8.07 -2.30 -17.15
C VAL A 107 8.45 -2.04 -18.61
N LYS A 108 8.14 -2.98 -19.49
CA LYS A 108 8.33 -2.79 -20.93
C LYS A 108 7.22 -1.91 -21.49
N LEU A 109 7.60 -0.82 -22.12
CA LEU A 109 6.72 0.07 -22.86
C LEU A 109 6.94 -0.11 -24.37
N GLU A 110 5.87 -0.21 -25.14
CA GLU A 110 5.91 -0.40 -26.57
C GLU A 110 4.96 0.58 -27.27
N ALA A 111 5.43 1.21 -28.33
CA ALA A 111 4.62 1.95 -29.27
C ALA A 111 4.30 1.04 -30.47
N LEU A 112 3.02 0.81 -30.74
CA LEU A 112 2.55 -0.05 -31.82
C LEU A 112 1.80 0.78 -32.87
N SER A 113 1.92 0.39 -34.12
CA SER A 113 1.08 0.94 -35.19
C SER A 113 -0.39 0.73 -34.84
N GLY A 114 -1.18 1.82 -34.89
CA GLY A 114 -2.64 1.72 -34.66
C GLY A 114 -3.35 0.89 -35.73
N GLU A 115 -2.76 0.76 -36.93
CA GLU A 115 -3.33 0.04 -38.06
C GLU A 115 -2.92 -1.43 -38.10
N THR A 116 -1.61 -1.70 -37.98
CA THR A 116 -1.07 -3.07 -38.17
C THR A 116 -0.79 -3.79 -36.87
N GLY A 117 -0.69 -3.06 -35.72
CA GLY A 117 -0.28 -3.62 -34.46
C GLY A 117 1.22 -3.95 -34.35
N GLU A 118 2.01 -3.62 -35.39
CA GLU A 118 3.47 -3.80 -35.39
C GLU A 118 4.14 -2.89 -34.37
N VAL A 119 5.19 -3.41 -33.70
CA VAL A 119 5.98 -2.64 -32.74
C VAL A 119 6.88 -1.66 -33.49
N LEU A 120 6.66 -0.37 -33.31
CA LEU A 120 7.39 0.72 -33.92
C LEU A 120 8.62 1.15 -33.11
N ALA A 121 8.49 1.11 -31.77
CA ALA A 121 9.56 1.41 -30.82
C ALA A 121 9.26 0.78 -29.46
N SER A 122 10.29 0.52 -28.68
CA SER A 122 10.12 0.03 -27.31
C SER A 122 11.20 0.57 -26.39
N GLU A 123 10.90 0.67 -25.11
CA GLU A 123 11.82 1.04 -24.04
C GLU A 123 11.41 0.32 -22.75
N THR A 124 12.35 0.13 -21.82
CA THR A 124 12.08 -0.50 -20.53
C THR A 124 12.33 0.46 -19.40
N ASN A 125 11.32 0.68 -18.57
CA ASN A 125 11.45 1.43 -17.32
C ASN A 125 11.81 0.47 -16.16
N GLU A 126 12.98 0.69 -15.57
CA GLU A 126 13.46 -0.04 -14.39
C GLU A 126 12.96 0.67 -13.13
N ARG A 127 11.97 0.10 -12.44
CA ARG A 127 11.35 0.68 -11.25
C ARG A 127 11.85 -0.02 -10.00
N GLY A 128 12.81 0.61 -9.32
CA GLY A 128 13.46 0.09 -8.13
C GLY A 128 12.74 0.45 -6.84
N TYR A 129 13.18 -0.17 -5.75
CA TYR A 129 12.63 0.04 -4.41
C TYR A 129 13.65 0.67 -3.45
N MET A 130 14.92 0.62 -3.79
CA MET A 130 16.01 1.12 -2.95
C MET A 130 16.88 2.10 -3.74
N ALA A 131 17.07 3.29 -3.21
CA ALA A 131 18.03 4.25 -3.73
C ALA A 131 19.48 3.80 -3.41
N GLU A 132 20.42 4.38 -4.12
CA GLU A 132 21.85 4.15 -3.87
C GLU A 132 22.23 4.48 -2.41
N GLY A 133 23.01 3.62 -1.78
CA GLY A 133 23.45 3.76 -0.39
C GLY A 133 22.43 3.33 0.67
N MET A 134 21.20 2.99 0.29
CA MET A 134 20.19 2.39 1.18
C MET A 134 20.70 1.02 1.67
N LYS A 135 20.53 0.75 2.97
CA LYS A 135 20.87 -0.56 3.55
C LYS A 135 19.61 -1.35 3.85
N ARG A 136 19.62 -2.61 3.45
CA ARG A 136 18.62 -3.62 3.83
C ARG A 136 19.28 -4.62 4.77
N VAL A 137 18.81 -4.68 6.02
CA VAL A 137 19.40 -5.49 7.08
C VAL A 137 18.35 -6.49 7.59
N PRO A 138 18.53 -7.79 7.35
CA PRO A 138 17.68 -8.80 7.98
C PRO A 138 17.76 -8.71 9.50
N VAL A 139 16.61 -8.80 10.17
CA VAL A 139 16.50 -8.72 11.63
C VAL A 139 16.04 -10.07 12.17
N ARG A 140 16.90 -10.65 13.02
CA ARG A 140 16.66 -11.87 13.79
C ARG A 140 17.16 -11.65 15.21
N GLU A 141 16.50 -10.74 15.90
CA GLU A 141 16.87 -10.43 17.28
C GLU A 141 15.74 -10.87 18.21
N GLY A 142 16.08 -11.61 19.28
CA GLY A 142 15.08 -12.22 20.13
C GLY A 142 14.04 -13.00 19.33
N LYS A 143 12.78 -12.67 19.52
CA LYS A 143 11.65 -13.32 18.83
C LYS A 143 11.32 -12.63 17.50
N ILE A 144 11.74 -11.37 17.28
CA ILE A 144 11.34 -10.60 16.10
C ILE A 144 11.99 -11.10 14.82
N ARG A 145 11.23 -11.06 13.74
CA ARG A 145 11.65 -11.43 12.40
C ARG A 145 11.21 -10.33 11.42
N GLY A 146 12.13 -9.87 10.62
CA GLY A 146 11.82 -8.80 9.67
C GLY A 146 13.04 -8.30 8.92
N VAL A 147 12.91 -7.12 8.33
CA VAL A 147 13.98 -6.42 7.63
C VAL A 147 13.97 -4.95 8.01
N LEU A 148 15.15 -4.44 8.38
CA LEU A 148 15.35 -3.03 8.65
C LEU A 148 15.92 -2.35 7.41
N PHE A 149 15.27 -1.28 6.97
CA PHE A 149 15.75 -0.39 5.93
C PHE A 149 16.32 0.87 6.57
N VAL A 150 17.60 1.17 6.26
CA VAL A 150 18.29 2.33 6.81
C VAL A 150 18.71 3.26 5.66
N PRO A 151 18.24 4.51 5.63
CA PRO A 151 18.62 5.46 4.58
C PRO A 151 20.12 5.82 4.65
N PRO A 152 20.72 6.26 3.53
CA PRO A 152 22.09 6.75 3.54
C PRO A 152 22.24 8.00 4.39
N GLY A 153 23.46 8.25 4.88
CA GLY A 153 23.78 9.45 5.67
C GLY A 153 24.07 9.15 7.14
N LYS A 154 24.39 10.22 7.87
CA LYS A 154 24.83 10.11 9.27
C LYS A 154 23.65 9.76 10.20
N GLY A 155 22.43 10.26 9.93
CA GLY A 155 21.31 10.17 10.85
C GLY A 155 21.55 10.95 12.17
N PRO A 156 20.84 10.65 13.26
CA PRO A 156 19.77 9.64 13.31
C PRO A 156 18.49 10.09 12.58
N PHE A 157 17.64 9.13 12.22
CA PHE A 157 16.41 9.32 11.46
C PHE A 157 15.19 8.91 12.28
N PRO A 158 13.98 9.42 11.98
CA PRO A 158 12.76 8.89 12.59
C PRO A 158 12.57 7.40 12.29
N GLY A 159 12.13 6.61 13.27
CA GLY A 159 11.88 5.18 13.14
C GLY A 159 10.41 4.86 12.89
N ILE A 160 10.12 3.91 12.00
CA ILE A 160 8.76 3.45 11.70
C ILE A 160 8.75 1.92 11.67
N VAL A 161 7.75 1.30 12.33
CA VAL A 161 7.40 -0.11 12.14
C VAL A 161 6.34 -0.19 11.05
N ASP A 162 6.62 -0.97 10.01
CA ASP A 162 5.68 -1.26 8.93
C ASP A 162 5.05 -2.63 9.16
N LEU A 163 3.73 -2.65 9.37
CA LEU A 163 2.91 -3.84 9.55
C LEU A 163 2.01 -4.04 8.33
N TYR A 164 2.11 -5.20 7.69
CA TYR A 164 1.26 -5.53 6.56
C TYR A 164 0.09 -6.44 6.97
N THR A 165 -0.82 -6.73 6.04
CA THR A 165 -2.10 -7.40 6.30
C THR A 165 -1.95 -8.88 6.73
N PHE A 166 -3.06 -9.47 7.20
CA PHE A 166 -3.14 -10.88 7.60
C PHE A 166 -2.86 -11.84 6.43
N GLY A 167 -2.13 -12.92 6.73
CA GLY A 167 -1.80 -13.95 5.74
C GLY A 167 -0.61 -13.62 4.82
N GLU A 168 -0.18 -12.38 4.79
CA GLU A 168 1.07 -12.00 4.14
C GLU A 168 2.26 -12.31 5.07
N ARG A 169 3.33 -12.82 4.47
CA ARG A 169 4.55 -13.14 5.20
C ARG A 169 5.32 -11.85 5.52
N LEU A 170 6.55 -11.73 5.06
CA LEU A 170 7.27 -10.46 5.08
C LEU A 170 6.94 -9.68 3.80
N THR A 171 6.53 -8.41 3.94
CA THR A 171 6.25 -7.49 2.82
C THR A 171 7.17 -6.28 2.94
N GLU A 172 8.03 -6.09 1.96
CA GLU A 172 9.10 -5.08 2.00
C GLU A 172 8.89 -3.83 1.13
N PRO A 173 8.05 -3.85 0.06
CA PRO A 173 7.97 -2.75 -0.90
C PRO A 173 7.64 -1.39 -0.28
N ARG A 174 6.62 -1.31 0.58
CA ARG A 174 6.22 -0.06 1.24
C ARG A 174 7.30 0.44 2.19
N ALA A 175 7.85 -0.45 3.01
CA ALA A 175 8.91 -0.14 3.96
C ALA A 175 10.17 0.40 3.28
N SER A 176 10.61 -0.25 2.20
CA SER A 176 11.79 0.17 1.44
C SER A 176 11.60 1.53 0.78
N LEU A 177 10.41 1.78 0.17
CA LEU A 177 10.10 3.07 -0.44
C LEU A 177 9.98 4.18 0.60
N LEU A 178 9.37 3.90 1.75
CA LEU A 178 9.26 4.87 2.84
C LEU A 178 10.63 5.22 3.42
N ALA A 179 11.54 4.26 3.51
CA ALA A 179 12.92 4.51 3.94
C ALA A 179 13.67 5.45 3.00
N ASN A 180 13.41 5.44 1.68
CA ASN A 180 13.96 6.42 0.74
C ASN A 180 13.50 7.88 1.02
N LYS A 181 12.51 8.07 1.91
CA LYS A 181 12.01 9.40 2.33
C LYS A 181 12.69 9.92 3.61
N GLY A 182 13.71 9.22 4.10
CA GLY A 182 14.50 9.61 5.27
C GLY A 182 14.03 9.00 6.59
N PHE A 183 13.39 7.85 6.57
CA PHE A 183 12.98 7.09 7.75
C PHE A 183 13.81 5.81 7.88
N VAL A 184 14.11 5.39 9.11
CA VAL A 184 14.51 4.00 9.39
C VAL A 184 13.24 3.18 9.51
N VAL A 185 13.05 2.18 8.66
CA VAL A 185 11.80 1.43 8.61
C VAL A 185 12.04 -0.06 8.85
N LEU A 186 11.37 -0.60 9.86
CA LEU A 186 11.33 -2.03 10.15
C LEU A 186 10.10 -2.65 9.50
N ALA A 187 10.28 -3.37 8.40
CA ALA A 187 9.28 -4.28 7.87
C ALA A 187 9.19 -5.49 8.79
N LEU A 188 8.15 -5.56 9.62
CA LEU A 188 7.99 -6.58 10.65
C LEU A 188 7.07 -7.69 10.16
N ALA A 189 7.60 -8.92 10.06
CA ALA A 189 6.77 -10.10 9.89
C ALA A 189 6.20 -10.53 11.24
N TYR A 190 4.96 -11.03 11.28
CA TYR A 190 4.35 -11.55 12.51
C TYR A 190 3.63 -12.89 12.30
N MET A 191 3.69 -13.45 11.09
CA MET A 191 3.24 -14.80 10.78
C MET A 191 3.90 -15.34 9.50
N GLY A 192 4.07 -16.67 9.42
CA GLY A 192 4.42 -17.37 8.19
C GLY A 192 5.76 -17.02 7.56
N TYR A 193 6.65 -16.33 8.28
CA TYR A 193 7.98 -15.96 7.82
C TYR A 193 9.04 -16.62 8.71
N GLU A 194 10.01 -17.28 8.09
CA GLU A 194 11.07 -18.05 8.77
C GLU A 194 10.47 -19.06 9.75
N ASP A 195 10.78 -18.93 11.05
CA ASP A 195 10.29 -19.78 12.14
C ASP A 195 8.97 -19.31 12.78
N LEU A 196 8.40 -18.19 12.29
CA LEU A 196 7.10 -17.74 12.76
C LEU A 196 5.96 -18.66 12.28
N PRO A 197 4.98 -18.98 13.15
CA PRO A 197 3.85 -19.83 12.79
C PRO A 197 3.11 -19.33 11.56
N LYS A 198 2.77 -20.22 10.63
CA LYS A 198 1.94 -19.88 9.46
C LYS A 198 0.50 -19.52 9.82
N ASN A 199 -0.05 -20.28 10.78
CA ASN A 199 -1.43 -20.13 11.26
C ASN A 199 -1.41 -20.01 12.79
N PRO A 200 -1.04 -18.84 13.32
CA PRO A 200 -1.04 -18.64 14.77
C PRO A 200 -2.46 -18.71 15.30
N LYS A 201 -2.65 -19.31 16.46
CA LYS A 201 -3.95 -19.37 17.16
C LYS A 201 -4.27 -18.10 17.92
N LYS A 202 -3.26 -17.28 18.18
CA LYS A 202 -3.34 -15.98 18.85
C LYS A 202 -2.16 -15.12 18.41
N LEU A 203 -2.25 -13.81 18.63
CA LEU A 203 -1.12 -12.89 18.55
C LEU A 203 -0.80 -12.40 19.96
N ASP A 204 0.45 -12.58 20.39
CA ASP A 204 0.98 -12.06 21.64
C ASP A 204 1.60 -10.69 21.40
N LEU A 205 1.10 -9.65 22.06
CA LEU A 205 1.53 -8.26 21.83
C LEU A 205 2.97 -8.02 22.32
N GLU A 206 3.48 -8.84 23.22
CA GLU A 206 4.87 -8.83 23.67
C GLU A 206 5.87 -9.00 22.51
N TYR A 207 5.45 -9.70 21.44
CA TYR A 207 6.23 -9.78 20.20
C TYR A 207 6.43 -8.40 19.55
N PHE A 208 5.36 -7.60 19.49
CA PHE A 208 5.39 -6.25 18.91
C PHE A 208 6.06 -5.24 19.85
N GLU A 209 5.93 -5.41 21.16
CA GLU A 209 6.65 -4.62 22.16
C GLU A 209 8.16 -4.78 22.02
N GLU A 210 8.63 -6.00 21.80
CA GLU A 210 10.04 -6.30 21.53
C GLU A 210 10.51 -5.58 20.25
N ALA A 211 9.67 -5.56 19.18
CA ALA A 211 9.98 -4.85 17.94
C ALA A 211 10.05 -3.32 18.12
N VAL A 212 9.12 -2.75 18.92
CA VAL A 212 9.14 -1.32 19.28
C VAL A 212 10.41 -0.99 20.04
N THR A 213 10.76 -1.81 21.03
CA THR A 213 11.98 -1.65 21.86
C THR A 213 13.24 -1.74 21.01
N TYR A 214 13.32 -2.73 20.13
CA TYR A 214 14.44 -2.90 19.20
C TYR A 214 14.64 -1.64 18.33
N LEU A 215 13.56 -1.16 17.72
CA LEU A 215 13.66 -0.02 16.80
C LEU A 215 14.00 1.28 17.55
N ARG A 216 13.41 1.52 18.71
CA ARG A 216 13.72 2.71 19.55
C ARG A 216 15.17 2.75 20.00
N ASN A 217 15.76 1.60 20.31
CA ASN A 217 17.15 1.51 20.76
C ASN A 217 18.16 1.43 19.62
N HIS A 218 17.70 1.40 18.36
CA HIS A 218 18.61 1.32 17.23
C HIS A 218 19.39 2.64 17.05
N PRO A 219 20.74 2.58 16.92
CA PRO A 219 21.59 3.79 16.92
C PRO A 219 21.31 4.77 15.77
N LYS A 220 20.64 4.35 14.72
CA LYS A 220 20.21 5.21 13.61
C LYS A 220 18.82 5.80 13.78
N VAL A 221 18.10 5.47 14.86
CA VAL A 221 16.76 5.97 15.15
C VAL A 221 16.84 7.10 16.17
N LYS A 222 16.12 8.20 15.91
CA LYS A 222 16.08 9.37 16.77
C LYS A 222 14.76 9.48 17.54
N GLY A 223 14.83 10.27 18.59
CA GLY A 223 13.65 10.75 19.33
C GLY A 223 13.18 9.81 20.44
N PRO A 224 12.16 10.24 21.17
CA PRO A 224 11.63 9.53 22.33
C PRO A 224 10.74 8.34 21.94
N GLY A 225 10.35 8.22 20.67
CA GLY A 225 9.46 7.17 20.18
C GLY A 225 9.47 7.01 18.67
N ILE A 226 8.62 6.14 18.20
CA ILE A 226 8.55 5.71 16.79
C ILE A 226 7.14 5.87 16.23
N GLY A 227 7.04 5.70 14.88
CA GLY A 227 5.78 5.58 14.17
C GLY A 227 5.40 4.13 13.86
N ILE A 228 4.13 3.92 13.56
CA ILE A 228 3.60 2.66 13.01
C ILE A 228 2.80 2.98 11.75
N ILE A 229 3.01 2.20 10.68
CA ILE A 229 2.12 2.18 9.52
C ILE A 229 1.54 0.78 9.35
N SER A 230 0.25 0.72 9.06
CA SER A 230 -0.50 -0.53 9.00
C SER A 230 -1.58 -0.48 7.93
N ILE A 231 -2.03 -1.64 7.47
CA ILE A 231 -3.14 -1.77 6.52
C ILE A 231 -3.99 -3.00 6.85
N SER A 232 -5.30 -2.88 6.75
CA SER A 232 -6.22 -3.98 6.93
C SER A 232 -6.14 -4.56 8.36
N HIS A 233 -6.03 -5.87 8.53
CA HIS A 233 -5.94 -6.54 9.83
C HIS A 233 -4.83 -5.97 10.74
N SER A 234 -3.67 -5.62 10.19
CA SER A 234 -2.60 -5.02 11.00
C SER A 234 -2.95 -3.64 11.56
N GLY A 235 -3.99 -2.98 11.04
CA GLY A 235 -4.54 -1.77 11.64
C GLY A 235 -5.06 -2.02 13.06
N GLY A 236 -5.70 -3.16 13.30
CA GLY A 236 -6.09 -3.59 14.64
C GLY A 236 -4.89 -3.84 15.55
N VAL A 237 -3.84 -4.51 15.02
CA VAL A 237 -2.57 -4.68 15.76
C VAL A 237 -2.00 -3.32 16.15
N ALA A 238 -1.92 -2.38 15.20
CA ALA A 238 -1.39 -1.03 15.43
C ALA A 238 -2.22 -0.25 16.46
N LEU A 239 -3.54 -0.36 16.43
CA LEU A 239 -4.43 0.26 17.43
C LEU A 239 -4.17 -0.30 18.82
N PHE A 240 -4.05 -1.63 18.96
CA PHE A 240 -3.77 -2.26 20.25
C PHE A 240 -2.38 -1.89 20.78
N MET A 241 -1.35 -1.94 19.92
CA MET A 241 -0.01 -1.47 20.27
C MET A 241 -0.05 -0.03 20.79
N SER A 242 -0.70 0.87 20.06
CA SER A 242 -0.80 2.29 20.42
C SER A 242 -1.56 2.55 21.71
N SER A 243 -2.46 1.64 22.08
CA SER A 243 -3.29 1.76 23.29
C SER A 243 -2.57 1.37 24.56
N VAL A 244 -1.59 0.44 24.49
CA VAL A 244 -1.02 -0.18 25.69
C VAL A 244 0.51 -0.14 25.74
N LEU A 245 1.20 0.04 24.60
CA LEU A 245 2.66 0.13 24.55
C LEU A 245 3.14 1.59 24.68
N SER A 246 4.26 1.77 25.33
CA SER A 246 4.95 3.06 25.41
C SER A 246 5.87 3.31 24.22
N GLY A 247 6.14 4.59 23.91
CA GLY A 247 7.13 4.96 22.88
C GLY A 247 6.60 4.91 21.44
N ILE A 248 5.29 4.92 21.27
CA ILE A 248 4.62 5.13 19.97
C ILE A 248 4.09 6.56 19.94
N LEU A 249 4.49 7.34 18.94
CA LEU A 249 4.15 8.77 18.81
C LEU A 249 3.15 9.04 17.70
N ALA A 250 3.15 8.22 16.64
CA ALA A 250 2.36 8.42 15.46
C ALA A 250 1.93 7.09 14.85
N THR A 251 0.66 6.91 14.55
CA THR A 251 0.11 5.66 14.01
C THR A 251 -0.78 5.92 12.80
N VAL A 252 -0.44 5.31 11.68
CA VAL A 252 -1.23 5.34 10.45
C VAL A 252 -1.97 4.01 10.30
N CYS A 253 -3.30 4.08 10.23
CA CYS A 253 -4.16 2.91 9.99
C CYS A 253 -4.89 3.08 8.66
N ILE A 254 -4.59 2.20 7.69
CA ILE A 254 -5.19 2.22 6.36
C ILE A 254 -6.24 1.10 6.30
N ASN A 255 -7.49 1.44 5.96
CA ASN A 255 -8.59 0.49 5.78
C ASN A 255 -8.65 -0.57 6.89
N PHE A 256 -8.80 -0.12 8.11
CA PHE A 256 -8.71 -0.91 9.34
C PHE A 256 -10.07 -1.22 9.98
N CYS A 257 -10.08 -2.16 10.92
CA CYS A 257 -11.18 -2.38 11.84
C CYS A 257 -10.84 -1.83 13.23
N SER A 258 -11.79 -1.17 13.88
CA SER A 258 -11.65 -0.59 15.24
C SER A 258 -11.81 -1.61 16.38
N ALA A 259 -12.00 -2.86 16.03
CA ALA A 259 -12.06 -3.99 16.97
C ALA A 259 -11.27 -5.16 16.41
N ASN A 260 -10.92 -6.10 17.29
CA ASN A 260 -10.14 -7.27 16.89
C ASN A 260 -10.91 -8.16 15.91
N THR A 261 -10.19 -8.74 14.95
CA THR A 261 -10.71 -9.65 13.94
C THR A 261 -9.84 -10.89 13.83
N VAL A 262 -10.36 -11.95 13.25
CA VAL A 262 -9.70 -13.19 12.84
C VAL A 262 -9.22 -14.06 14.01
N ILE A 263 -8.27 -13.61 14.85
CA ILE A 263 -7.69 -14.40 15.96
C ILE A 263 -7.56 -13.56 17.22
N PRO A 264 -7.55 -14.19 18.42
CA PRO A 264 -7.39 -13.47 19.68
C PRO A 264 -6.05 -12.74 19.79
N PHE A 265 -6.06 -11.55 20.42
CA PHE A 265 -4.85 -10.83 20.81
C PHE A 265 -4.67 -10.94 22.32
N HIS A 266 -3.44 -11.18 22.75
CA HIS A 266 -3.05 -11.31 24.16
C HIS A 266 -1.99 -10.27 24.52
N TYR A 267 -2.11 -9.69 25.72
CA TYR A 267 -1.06 -8.86 26.32
C TYR A 267 -1.20 -8.93 27.87
N GLY A 268 -0.25 -9.54 28.55
CA GLY A 268 -0.38 -9.86 29.96
C GLY A 268 -1.67 -10.66 30.21
N ASP A 269 -2.52 -10.16 31.11
CA ASP A 269 -3.82 -10.78 31.44
C ASP A 269 -4.96 -10.33 30.49
N THR A 270 -4.68 -9.41 29.58
CA THR A 270 -5.68 -8.89 28.64
C THR A 270 -5.82 -9.81 27.44
N VAL A 271 -7.06 -10.20 27.14
CA VAL A 271 -7.41 -10.98 25.95
C VAL A 271 -8.50 -10.23 25.18
N LEU A 272 -8.19 -9.89 23.93
CA LEU A 272 -9.18 -9.35 23.00
C LEU A 272 -9.64 -10.45 22.04
N THR A 273 -10.91 -10.78 22.12
CA THR A 273 -11.53 -11.81 21.27
C THR A 273 -11.88 -11.21 19.90
N PRO A 274 -11.89 -12.00 18.82
CA PRO A 274 -12.35 -11.50 17.50
C PRO A 274 -13.83 -11.14 17.53
N LEU A 275 -14.20 -10.11 16.77
CA LEU A 275 -15.60 -9.84 16.44
C LEU A 275 -16.22 -11.07 15.77
N PRO A 276 -17.42 -11.50 16.19
CA PRO A 276 -18.08 -12.61 15.56
C PRO A 276 -18.51 -12.26 14.13
N PRO A 277 -18.30 -13.15 13.15
CA PRO A 277 -18.77 -12.95 11.80
C PRO A 277 -20.29 -13.13 11.70
N VAL A 278 -20.94 -12.30 10.89
CA VAL A 278 -22.37 -12.36 10.56
C VAL A 278 -22.50 -12.95 9.15
N ILE A 279 -22.38 -14.26 9.04
CA ILE A 279 -22.27 -15.00 7.76
C ILE A 279 -23.39 -14.66 6.76
N LYS A 280 -24.62 -14.42 7.24
CA LYS A 280 -25.77 -14.04 6.39
C LYS A 280 -25.56 -12.73 5.63
N ASN A 281 -24.59 -11.90 6.02
CA ASN A 281 -24.29 -10.64 5.36
C ASN A 281 -23.29 -10.82 4.19
N ILE A 282 -22.72 -12.00 4.01
CA ILE A 282 -21.89 -12.32 2.84
C ILE A 282 -22.80 -12.36 1.60
N LYS A 283 -22.39 -11.63 0.55
CA LYS A 283 -23.12 -11.56 -0.71
C LYS A 283 -22.27 -12.18 -1.82
N THR A 284 -22.88 -12.97 -2.67
CA THR A 284 -22.25 -13.42 -3.92
C THR A 284 -22.40 -12.31 -4.96
N THR A 285 -21.32 -11.95 -5.65
CA THR A 285 -21.37 -11.01 -6.76
C THR A 285 -21.56 -11.73 -8.09
N ASP A 286 -22.06 -11.04 -9.10
CA ASP A 286 -22.21 -11.59 -10.46
C ASP A 286 -20.84 -11.96 -11.08
N ALA A 287 -19.77 -11.33 -10.61
CA ALA A 287 -18.40 -11.59 -11.05
C ALA A 287 -17.75 -12.82 -10.37
N GLY A 288 -18.42 -13.43 -9.39
CA GLY A 288 -17.96 -14.62 -8.65
C GLY A 288 -17.38 -14.34 -7.26
N PRO A 289 -16.41 -13.41 -7.06
CA PRO A 289 -15.87 -13.12 -5.74
C PRO A 289 -16.93 -12.64 -4.75
N LEU A 290 -16.76 -12.96 -3.46
CA LEU A 290 -17.70 -12.60 -2.40
C LEU A 290 -17.54 -11.12 -1.99
N ASP A 291 -18.66 -10.44 -1.74
CA ASP A 291 -18.70 -9.17 -0.99
C ASP A 291 -18.82 -9.52 0.51
N VAL A 292 -17.78 -9.20 1.27
CA VAL A 292 -17.71 -9.48 2.71
C VAL A 292 -17.70 -8.21 3.55
N ARG A 293 -18.02 -7.05 2.96
CA ARG A 293 -18.01 -5.72 3.59
C ARG A 293 -18.72 -5.70 4.95
N ASP A 294 -19.88 -6.30 5.02
CA ASP A 294 -20.75 -6.26 6.20
C ASP A 294 -20.68 -7.55 7.05
N VAL A 295 -19.61 -8.36 6.87
CA VAL A 295 -19.49 -9.64 7.57
C VAL A 295 -19.18 -9.51 9.06
N LEU A 296 -18.57 -8.40 9.48
CA LEU A 296 -18.20 -8.20 10.88
C LEU A 296 -19.37 -7.63 11.68
N SER A 297 -19.55 -8.14 12.91
CA SER A 297 -20.54 -7.61 13.85
C SER A 297 -20.20 -6.18 14.28
N ASP A 298 -21.23 -5.42 14.68
CA ASP A 298 -21.04 -4.04 15.15
C ASP A 298 -20.26 -4.03 16.50
N PRO A 299 -19.09 -3.35 16.57
CA PRO A 299 -18.28 -3.26 17.77
C PRO A 299 -18.94 -2.47 18.91
N SER A 300 -19.95 -1.62 18.63
CA SER A 300 -20.66 -0.83 19.63
C SER A 300 -21.63 -1.67 20.50
N LEU A 301 -21.95 -2.89 20.08
CA LEU A 301 -22.83 -3.77 20.84
C LEU A 301 -22.12 -4.26 22.11
N GLU A 302 -22.81 -4.21 23.26
CA GLU A 302 -22.24 -4.62 24.56
C GLU A 302 -21.63 -6.03 24.52
N LYS A 303 -22.26 -6.98 23.83
CA LYS A 303 -21.75 -8.35 23.65
C LYS A 303 -20.38 -8.42 22.93
N ASN A 304 -20.00 -7.37 22.20
CA ASN A 304 -18.75 -7.29 21.42
C ASN A 304 -17.66 -6.49 22.15
N ARG A 305 -17.92 -6.00 23.36
CA ARG A 305 -16.99 -5.17 24.13
C ARG A 305 -15.59 -5.80 24.32
N ALA A 306 -15.53 -7.12 24.46
CA ALA A 306 -14.27 -7.85 24.58
C ALA A 306 -13.41 -7.87 23.28
N SER A 307 -13.96 -7.37 22.18
CA SER A 307 -13.24 -7.27 20.90
C SER A 307 -12.71 -5.87 20.63
N VAL A 308 -13.20 -4.83 21.33
CA VAL A 308 -12.89 -3.42 21.06
C VAL A 308 -11.53 -3.04 21.61
N PHE A 309 -10.71 -2.38 20.78
CA PHE A 309 -9.41 -1.86 21.23
C PHE A 309 -9.60 -0.67 22.16
N PRO A 310 -8.84 -0.60 23.29
CA PRO A 310 -8.94 0.50 24.25
C PRO A 310 -8.18 1.75 23.77
N ILE A 311 -8.53 2.26 22.56
CA ILE A 311 -7.81 3.36 21.87
C ILE A 311 -7.86 4.67 22.64
N GLU A 312 -8.81 4.84 23.57
CA GLU A 312 -8.88 5.97 24.48
C GLU A 312 -7.68 6.04 25.43
N ARG A 313 -6.91 4.97 25.58
CA ARG A 313 -5.66 4.95 26.38
C ARG A 313 -4.47 5.47 25.60
N ALA A 314 -4.55 5.50 24.26
CA ALA A 314 -3.45 5.93 23.42
C ALA A 314 -3.13 7.42 23.63
N SER A 315 -1.84 7.76 23.55
CA SER A 315 -1.34 9.14 23.60
C SER A 315 -0.70 9.58 22.29
N CYS A 316 -0.59 8.68 21.32
CA CYS A 316 -0.02 8.97 20.00
C CYS A 316 -0.99 9.75 19.11
N GLN A 317 -0.47 10.37 18.06
CA GLN A 317 -1.26 10.93 16.97
C GLN A 317 -1.74 9.82 16.04
N PHE A 318 -2.98 9.89 15.55
CA PHE A 318 -3.52 8.94 14.58
C PHE A 318 -3.80 9.58 13.23
N LEU A 319 -3.49 8.86 12.15
CA LEU A 319 -4.02 9.10 10.81
C LEU A 319 -4.84 7.88 10.40
N PHE A 320 -6.16 8.05 10.35
CA PHE A 320 -7.11 7.05 9.85
C PHE A 320 -7.40 7.35 8.39
N ALA A 321 -6.89 6.52 7.49
CA ALA A 321 -7.08 6.66 6.05
C ALA A 321 -7.98 5.52 5.55
N VAL A 322 -9.16 5.86 5.05
CA VAL A 322 -10.18 4.87 4.69
C VAL A 322 -10.79 5.10 3.32
N ALA A 323 -10.94 4.01 2.59
CA ALA A 323 -11.57 3.94 1.29
C ALA A 323 -13.08 3.75 1.44
N GLU A 324 -13.88 4.52 0.68
CA GLU A 324 -15.35 4.46 0.76
C GLU A 324 -15.92 3.26 0.00
N ASP A 325 -15.17 2.75 -0.98
CA ASP A 325 -15.57 1.60 -1.79
C ASP A 325 -14.82 0.32 -1.41
N ASP A 326 -14.49 0.18 -0.12
CA ASP A 326 -13.88 -1.01 0.45
C ASP A 326 -14.94 -2.12 0.62
N TYR A 327 -14.75 -3.25 -0.09
CA TYR A 327 -15.64 -4.41 -0.05
C TYR A 327 -15.14 -5.53 0.87
N ASN A 328 -13.95 -5.37 1.46
CA ASN A 328 -13.42 -6.34 2.41
C ASN A 328 -14.03 -6.16 3.80
N TRP A 329 -14.23 -4.89 4.21
CA TRP A 329 -15.03 -4.47 5.37
C TRP A 329 -15.40 -2.99 5.30
N ASN A 330 -16.34 -2.56 6.12
CA ASN A 330 -16.80 -1.18 6.13
C ASN A 330 -15.80 -0.26 6.86
N SER A 331 -14.68 0.05 6.19
CA SER A 331 -13.58 0.85 6.74
C SER A 331 -14.04 2.22 7.25
N VAL A 332 -14.99 2.87 6.55
CA VAL A 332 -15.56 4.16 6.96
C VAL A 332 -16.34 4.05 8.28
N PHE A 333 -17.12 2.99 8.44
CA PHE A 333 -17.84 2.72 9.69
C PHE A 333 -16.87 2.53 10.86
N PHE A 334 -15.83 1.72 10.69
CA PHE A 334 -14.85 1.47 11.73
C PHE A 334 -14.01 2.70 12.07
N ALA A 335 -13.66 3.54 11.10
CA ALA A 335 -13.00 4.81 11.36
C ALA A 335 -13.89 5.80 12.13
N LYS A 336 -15.18 5.87 11.80
CA LYS A 336 -16.16 6.68 12.56
C LYS A 336 -16.29 6.18 14.00
N HIS A 337 -16.34 4.86 14.21
CA HIS A 337 -16.38 4.26 15.54
C HIS A 337 -15.11 4.61 16.35
N ALA A 338 -13.92 4.46 15.77
CA ALA A 338 -12.66 4.84 16.41
C ALA A 338 -12.62 6.34 16.76
N ALA A 339 -12.98 7.21 15.82
CA ALA A 339 -13.03 8.65 16.03
C ALA A 339 -14.04 9.05 17.14
N ALA A 340 -15.22 8.43 17.16
CA ALA A 340 -16.21 8.66 18.20
C ALA A 340 -15.70 8.21 19.58
N THR A 341 -15.04 7.06 19.67
CA THR A 341 -14.43 6.58 20.90
C THR A 341 -13.41 7.58 21.45
N LEU A 342 -12.51 8.09 20.62
CA LEU A 342 -11.54 9.10 21.03
C LEU A 342 -12.21 10.39 21.50
N ARG A 343 -13.15 10.95 20.72
CA ARG A 343 -13.88 12.19 21.09
C ARG A 343 -14.65 12.06 22.39
N ASN A 344 -15.32 10.93 22.61
CA ASN A 344 -16.08 10.67 23.84
C ASN A 344 -15.19 10.65 25.11
N HIS A 345 -13.87 10.48 24.93
CA HIS A 345 -12.86 10.55 25.98
C HIS A 345 -12.05 11.86 25.94
N GLY A 346 -12.55 12.89 25.24
CA GLY A 346 -11.91 14.21 25.16
C GLY A 346 -10.60 14.24 24.37
N LYS A 347 -10.40 13.33 23.42
CA LYS A 347 -9.17 13.20 22.65
C LYS A 347 -9.37 13.64 21.20
N GLU A 348 -8.55 14.59 20.75
CA GLU A 348 -8.60 15.18 19.40
C GLU A 348 -7.30 14.95 18.61
N HIS A 349 -6.42 14.06 19.08
CA HIS A 349 -5.13 13.76 18.46
C HIS A 349 -5.25 12.71 17.33
N PHE A 350 -6.19 12.96 16.41
CA PHE A 350 -6.40 12.11 15.22
C PHE A 350 -6.89 12.92 14.02
N GLN A 351 -6.61 12.39 12.85
CA GLN A 351 -7.12 12.85 11.57
C GLN A 351 -7.84 11.68 10.87
N VAL A 352 -8.94 11.96 10.18
CA VAL A 352 -9.64 10.99 9.33
C VAL A 352 -9.63 11.51 7.91
N VAL A 353 -9.12 10.71 6.98
CA VAL A 353 -9.13 10.99 5.54
C VAL A 353 -9.90 9.90 4.84
N THR A 354 -10.89 10.29 4.03
CA THR A 354 -11.70 9.36 3.25
C THR A 354 -11.40 9.51 1.76
N TYR A 355 -11.37 8.38 1.05
CA TYR A 355 -11.11 8.32 -0.38
C TYR A 355 -12.31 7.74 -1.12
N PRO A 356 -13.13 8.60 -1.75
CA PRO A 356 -14.27 8.15 -2.55
C PRO A 356 -13.82 7.22 -3.67
N LYS A 357 -14.60 6.17 -3.92
CA LYS A 357 -14.37 5.20 -5.00
C LYS A 357 -13.01 4.46 -4.93
N ALA A 358 -12.26 4.59 -3.85
CA ALA A 358 -11.07 3.79 -3.60
C ALA A 358 -11.43 2.48 -2.91
N GLY A 359 -10.67 1.42 -3.16
CA GLY A 359 -10.86 0.08 -2.58
C GLY A 359 -9.90 -0.23 -1.46
N HIS A 360 -9.92 -1.48 -0.99
CA HIS A 360 -9.25 -1.95 0.22
C HIS A 360 -7.73 -1.78 0.23
N PHE A 361 -7.03 -2.14 -0.86
CA PHE A 361 -5.58 -2.11 -0.90
C PHE A 361 -5.04 -0.76 -1.40
N LEU A 362 -5.08 0.28 -0.55
CA LEU A 362 -4.38 1.54 -0.78
C LEU A 362 -2.88 1.34 -0.54
N GLU A 363 -2.19 1.00 -1.60
CA GLU A 363 -0.76 0.69 -1.65
C GLU A 363 0.10 1.95 -1.95
N VAL A 364 1.35 1.75 -2.32
CA VAL A 364 2.22 2.82 -2.79
C VAL A 364 1.77 3.34 -4.17
N PRO A 365 2.14 4.59 -4.55
CA PRO A 365 1.75 5.17 -5.84
C PRO A 365 2.06 4.27 -7.03
N TYR A 366 1.15 4.30 -8.01
CA TYR A 366 1.25 3.60 -9.29
C TYR A 366 1.23 2.05 -9.20
N MET A 367 0.91 1.51 -8.04
CA MET A 367 0.62 0.08 -7.91
C MET A 367 -0.64 -0.25 -8.72
N PRO A 368 -0.60 -1.28 -9.58
CA PRO A 368 -1.79 -1.75 -10.28
C PRO A 368 -2.95 -2.04 -9.33
N HIS A 369 -4.14 -1.56 -9.69
CA HIS A 369 -5.35 -1.76 -8.90
C HIS A 369 -5.72 -3.25 -8.80
N CYS A 370 -6.09 -3.70 -7.59
CA CYS A 370 -6.53 -5.06 -7.32
C CYS A 370 -7.97 -5.03 -6.77
N PRO A 371 -8.99 -5.17 -7.63
CA PRO A 371 -10.39 -5.09 -7.21
C PRO A 371 -10.90 -6.31 -6.47
N SER A 372 -10.19 -7.43 -6.57
CA SER A 372 -10.57 -8.72 -5.97
C SER A 372 -9.37 -9.66 -5.86
N GLY A 373 -9.45 -10.65 -4.97
CA GLY A 373 -8.40 -11.64 -4.81
C GLY A 373 -8.71 -12.66 -3.73
N PHE A 374 -7.86 -13.66 -3.60
CA PHE A 374 -7.99 -14.68 -2.55
C PHE A 374 -7.78 -14.06 -1.16
N HIS A 375 -8.69 -14.33 -0.25
CA HIS A 375 -8.63 -13.83 1.13
C HIS A 375 -8.38 -15.00 2.10
N PRO A 376 -7.21 -15.04 2.79
CA PRO A 376 -6.81 -16.19 3.61
C PRO A 376 -7.78 -16.52 4.76
N ALA A 377 -8.36 -15.51 5.41
CA ALA A 377 -9.29 -15.72 6.52
C ALA A 377 -10.69 -16.17 6.06
N VAL A 378 -11.07 -15.85 4.82
CA VAL A 378 -12.36 -16.29 4.22
C VAL A 378 -12.20 -17.63 3.50
N GLY A 379 -11.00 -17.93 3.01
CA GLY A 379 -10.70 -19.15 2.23
C GLY A 379 -11.31 -19.14 0.83
N SER A 380 -11.63 -17.96 0.29
CA SER A 380 -12.24 -17.76 -1.02
C SER A 380 -11.77 -16.45 -1.65
N GLU A 381 -12.11 -16.24 -2.91
CA GLU A 381 -11.95 -14.95 -3.57
C GLU A 381 -12.99 -13.95 -3.05
N VAL A 382 -12.54 -12.75 -2.72
CA VAL A 382 -13.39 -11.66 -2.25
C VAL A 382 -13.17 -10.40 -3.09
N MET A 383 -14.16 -9.53 -3.08
CA MET A 383 -14.03 -8.19 -3.61
C MET A 383 -13.21 -7.31 -2.66
N PHE A 384 -12.31 -6.51 -3.23
CA PHE A 384 -11.59 -5.43 -2.54
C PHE A 384 -12.11 -4.06 -2.93
N GLY A 385 -12.89 -3.98 -4.00
CA GLY A 385 -13.56 -2.76 -4.46
C GLY A 385 -12.64 -1.76 -5.13
N GLY A 386 -13.17 -0.56 -5.33
CA GLY A 386 -12.50 0.59 -5.92
C GLY A 386 -12.64 0.70 -7.44
N GLU A 387 -12.63 1.95 -7.91
CA GLU A 387 -12.47 2.28 -9.33
C GLU A 387 -10.99 2.57 -9.63
N PRO A 388 -10.40 2.03 -10.71
CA PRO A 388 -8.95 2.08 -10.95
C PRO A 388 -8.34 3.49 -10.88
N LYS A 389 -8.95 4.49 -11.52
CA LYS A 389 -8.45 5.87 -11.52
C LYS A 389 -8.52 6.51 -10.13
N ALA A 390 -9.68 6.49 -9.50
CA ALA A 390 -9.89 7.07 -8.17
C ALA A 390 -8.99 6.39 -7.13
N HIS A 391 -8.80 5.07 -7.25
CA HIS A 391 -7.89 4.31 -6.39
C HIS A 391 -6.43 4.75 -6.58
N ALA A 392 -5.98 4.95 -7.82
CA ALA A 392 -4.63 5.41 -8.12
C ALA A 392 -4.38 6.84 -7.60
N GLU A 393 -5.35 7.75 -7.75
CA GLU A 393 -5.29 9.11 -7.20
C GLU A 393 -5.21 9.07 -5.66
N ALA A 394 -6.00 8.22 -5.02
CA ALA A 394 -5.97 8.01 -3.58
C ALA A 394 -4.61 7.49 -3.08
N GLN A 395 -3.97 6.56 -3.81
CA GLN A 395 -2.63 6.07 -3.49
C GLN A 395 -1.59 7.21 -3.47
N VAL A 396 -1.64 8.12 -4.45
CA VAL A 396 -0.70 9.25 -4.55
C VAL A 396 -0.90 10.22 -3.39
N ASP A 397 -2.14 10.66 -3.14
CA ASP A 397 -2.46 11.59 -2.05
C ASP A 397 -2.12 10.98 -0.68
N LEU A 398 -2.51 9.73 -0.43
CA LEU A 398 -2.21 9.06 0.84
C LEU A 398 -0.71 8.93 1.07
N TRP A 399 0.07 8.63 0.03
CA TRP A 399 1.52 8.48 0.15
C TRP A 399 2.21 9.78 0.58
N GLU A 400 1.77 10.91 0.09
CA GLU A 400 2.25 12.23 0.51
C GLU A 400 1.84 12.52 1.95
N ARG A 401 0.57 12.32 2.29
CA ARG A 401 0.04 12.54 3.66
C ARG A 401 0.75 11.70 4.71
N VAL A 402 1.03 10.43 4.41
CA VAL A 402 1.77 9.54 5.33
C VAL A 402 3.17 10.09 5.63
N GLN A 403 3.88 10.56 4.60
CA GLN A 403 5.21 11.15 4.78
C GLN A 403 5.15 12.44 5.60
N GLU A 404 4.22 13.33 5.31
CA GLU A 404 4.02 14.59 6.05
C GLU A 404 3.62 14.32 7.50
N PHE A 405 2.71 13.38 7.72
CA PHE A 405 2.25 12.99 9.06
C PHE A 405 3.42 12.48 9.92
N PHE A 406 4.23 11.56 9.42
CA PHE A 406 5.37 11.06 10.18
C PHE A 406 6.45 12.14 10.38
N LYS A 407 6.75 12.96 9.40
CA LYS A 407 7.68 14.09 9.58
C LYS A 407 7.20 15.04 10.67
N SER A 408 5.94 15.41 10.67
CA SER A 408 5.36 16.33 11.64
C SER A 408 5.38 15.81 13.08
N HIS A 409 5.21 14.48 13.26
CA HIS A 409 5.04 13.91 14.59
C HIS A 409 6.27 13.14 15.11
N LEU A 410 7.24 12.80 14.25
CA LEU A 410 8.46 12.10 14.64
C LEU A 410 9.73 12.97 14.56
N ASP A 411 9.66 14.11 13.84
CA ASP A 411 10.81 15.03 13.69
C ASP A 411 10.91 16.09 14.80
N ASN A 412 10.04 16.04 15.80
CA ASN A 412 10.07 17.02 16.88
C ASN A 412 11.49 17.12 17.45
N LYS A 413 12.14 18.23 17.11
CA LYS A 413 13.29 18.76 17.86
C LYS A 413 12.74 18.98 19.25
N GLY A 414 13.23 18.20 20.24
CA GLY A 414 12.86 18.43 21.63
C GLY A 414 13.00 19.92 21.94
N THR A 415 11.89 20.52 22.28
CA THR A 415 11.84 21.85 22.92
C THR A 415 12.45 21.76 24.30
#